data_1caa24e9d657ddddd994f493ad263f2e
#
_entry.id   1caa24e9d657ddddd994f493ad263f2e
#
_cell.length_a   1.000
_cell.length_b   1.000
_cell.length_c   1.000
_cell.angle_alpha   90.00
_cell.angle_beta   90.00
_cell.angle_gamma   90.00
#
_symmetry.space_group_name_H-M   'P 1'
#
loop_
_entity.id
_entity.type
_entity.pdbx_description
1 polymer ?
#
loop_
_entity_poly.entity_id
_entity_poly.type
_entity_poly.pdbx_seq_one_letter_code
_entity_poly.pdbx_strand_id
1 'polypeptide(L)'
;EWRPDKKNATVFQEFGYPEVINITTKDKRLFSQDMIVPRRNNAPDVWINEKMNTIFDTNKFTPMIRITTGDLRRGRGNVGENQRRNTAYAIPLGNNRYYTEQNFSFGEIVMINLLYDIKKAINGSLILIDELELALHPSAQIRLISCLKDLAREKGLTILISTHSSSIIKAEKQVIFLEQGSNNKINVIYAC
;
A
#
# COMPACT_ATOMS: atom_id res chain seq x y z
N GLU A 1 1.64 19.39 -0.85
CA GLU A 1 1.72 18.04 -1.46
C GLU A 1 3.10 17.90 -2.11
N TRP A 2 4.07 17.30 -1.39
CA TRP A 2 5.40 17.07 -1.92
C TRP A 2 5.33 15.95 -2.96
N ARG A 3 5.58 16.25 -4.22
CA ARG A 3 5.76 15.26 -5.27
C ARG A 3 7.25 15.20 -5.58
N PRO A 4 7.92 14.04 -5.41
CA PRO A 4 9.26 13.89 -5.94
C PRO A 4 9.17 14.05 -7.46
N ASP A 5 9.64 15.16 -7.96
CA ASP A 5 9.89 15.30 -9.39
C ASP A 5 11.07 14.40 -9.79
N LYS A 6 11.30 14.23 -11.08
CA LYS A 6 12.40 13.40 -11.57
C LYS A 6 13.80 13.86 -11.07
N LYS A 7 13.95 15.08 -10.59
CA LYS A 7 15.21 15.60 -10.03
C LYS A 7 15.47 15.10 -8.62
N ASN A 8 14.41 14.91 -7.81
CA ASN A 8 14.55 14.39 -6.44
C ASN A 8 14.85 12.89 -6.43
N ALA A 9 14.43 12.14 -7.45
CA ALA A 9 14.79 10.73 -7.59
C ALA A 9 16.31 10.52 -7.68
N THR A 10 17.04 11.49 -8.26
CA THR A 10 18.50 11.42 -8.41
C THR A 10 19.23 11.47 -7.06
N VAL A 11 18.75 12.26 -6.10
CA VAL A 11 19.37 12.37 -4.76
C VAL A 11 19.33 11.03 -4.03
N PHE A 12 18.21 10.33 -4.06
CA PHE A 12 18.10 9.03 -3.39
C PHE A 12 18.94 7.93 -4.09
N GLN A 13 19.13 8.05 -5.40
CA GLN A 13 20.05 7.16 -6.14
C GLN A 13 21.51 7.38 -5.73
N GLU A 14 21.92 8.60 -5.41
CA GLU A 14 23.25 8.92 -4.86
C GLU A 14 23.48 8.25 -3.50
N PHE A 15 22.42 8.00 -2.72
CA PHE A 15 22.46 7.21 -1.49
C PHE A 15 22.41 5.69 -1.73
N GLY A 16 22.45 5.24 -2.99
CA GLY A 16 22.51 3.82 -3.35
C GLY A 16 21.17 3.10 -3.44
N TYR A 17 20.04 3.81 -3.36
CA TYR A 17 18.73 3.17 -3.54
C TYR A 17 18.42 2.96 -5.02
N PRO A 18 18.11 1.71 -5.47
CA PRO A 18 17.79 1.43 -6.87
C PRO A 18 16.44 2.01 -7.28
N GLU A 19 15.52 2.19 -6.34
CA GLU A 19 14.18 2.71 -6.57
C GLU A 19 13.66 3.41 -5.30
N VAL A 20 12.84 4.43 -5.48
CA VAL A 20 12.08 5.08 -4.42
C VAL A 20 10.60 5.00 -4.71
N ILE A 21 9.85 4.38 -3.82
CA ILE A 21 8.40 4.21 -3.95
C ILE A 21 7.71 5.06 -2.88
N ASN A 22 6.90 6.01 -3.32
CA ASN A 22 6.06 6.80 -2.42
C ASN A 22 4.64 6.22 -2.41
N ILE A 23 4.22 5.72 -1.26
CA ILE A 23 2.91 5.14 -1.04
C ILE A 23 2.07 6.12 -0.22
N THR A 24 1.04 6.65 -0.84
CA THR A 24 0.05 7.49 -0.16
C THR A 24 -1.20 6.66 0.12
N THR A 25 -1.76 6.83 1.30
CA THR A 25 -2.96 6.13 1.77
C THR A 25 -4.27 6.66 1.15
N LYS A 26 -4.20 7.21 -0.06
CA LYS A 26 -5.39 7.70 -0.79
C LYS A 26 -6.23 6.54 -1.32
N ASP A 27 -7.56 6.73 -1.33
CA ASP A 27 -8.48 5.79 -1.97
C ASP A 27 -8.19 5.72 -3.47
N LYS A 28 -7.56 4.65 -3.89
CA LYS A 28 -7.24 4.36 -5.29
C LYS A 28 -8.20 3.31 -5.84
N ARG A 29 -9.49 3.38 -5.49
CA ARG A 29 -10.47 2.48 -6.11
C ARG A 29 -10.44 2.65 -7.61
N LEU A 30 -10.21 1.56 -8.33
CA LEU A 30 -10.09 1.57 -9.78
C LEU A 30 -11.45 1.68 -10.49
N PHE A 31 -12.55 1.58 -9.74
CA PHE A 31 -13.87 1.41 -10.33
C PHE A 31 -14.84 2.47 -9.86
N SER A 32 -15.30 3.28 -10.80
CA SER A 32 -16.60 3.93 -10.75
C SER A 32 -17.69 2.83 -10.89
N GLN A 33 -18.75 2.97 -10.19
CA GLN A 33 -20.03 2.25 -10.04
C GLN A 33 -20.45 1.11 -11.00
N ASP A 34 -19.70 0.76 -12.03
CA ASP A 34 -20.10 -0.25 -13.00
C ASP A 34 -19.72 -1.66 -12.55
N MET A 35 -20.67 -2.57 -12.64
CA MET A 35 -20.51 -3.99 -12.27
C MET A 35 -19.29 -4.60 -12.96
N ILE A 36 -18.36 -5.10 -12.16
CA ILE A 36 -17.23 -5.86 -12.66
C ILE A 36 -17.74 -7.23 -13.06
N VAL A 37 -17.83 -7.49 -14.34
CA VAL A 37 -18.01 -8.84 -14.86
C VAL A 37 -16.60 -9.38 -15.12
N PRO A 38 -16.12 -10.39 -14.38
CA PRO A 38 -14.80 -10.96 -14.60
C PRO A 38 -14.75 -11.58 -16.00
N ARG A 39 -13.88 -11.08 -16.88
CA ARG A 39 -13.64 -11.73 -18.17
C ARG A 39 -12.75 -12.97 -18.04
N ARG A 40 -11.92 -13.03 -17.00
CA ARG A 40 -11.11 -14.18 -16.64
C ARG A 40 -10.87 -14.19 -15.14
N ASN A 41 -11.07 -15.34 -14.51
CA ASN A 41 -10.61 -15.58 -13.16
C ASN A 41 -9.12 -15.93 -13.24
N ASN A 42 -8.28 -15.07 -12.70
CA ASN A 42 -6.87 -15.39 -12.54
C ASN A 42 -6.67 -16.19 -11.25
N ALA A 43 -5.56 -16.92 -11.17
CA ALA A 43 -5.20 -17.63 -9.97
C ALA A 43 -5.12 -16.69 -8.75
N PRO A 44 -5.40 -17.20 -7.54
CA PRO A 44 -5.22 -16.44 -6.30
C PRO A 44 -3.80 -15.89 -6.22
N ASP A 45 -3.66 -14.66 -5.74
CA ASP A 45 -2.36 -14.13 -5.33
C ASP A 45 -2.10 -14.54 -3.88
N VAL A 46 -1.63 -15.79 -3.70
CA VAL A 46 -1.45 -16.43 -2.39
C VAL A 46 -0.65 -15.52 -1.45
N TRP A 47 0.40 -14.89 -1.93
CA TRP A 47 1.27 -14.01 -1.12
C TRP A 47 0.48 -12.81 -0.56
N ILE A 48 -0.30 -12.11 -1.39
CA ILE A 48 -1.12 -10.98 -0.94
C ILE A 48 -2.22 -11.49 0.01
N ASN A 49 -2.87 -12.61 -0.32
CA ASN A 49 -3.96 -13.18 0.49
C ASN A 49 -3.49 -13.52 1.91
N GLU A 50 -2.33 -14.15 2.04
CA GLU A 50 -1.73 -14.51 3.34
C GLU A 50 -1.37 -13.26 4.16
N LYS A 51 -0.73 -12.25 3.54
CA LYS A 51 -0.38 -11.00 4.22
C LYS A 51 -1.64 -10.25 4.68
N MET A 52 -2.69 -10.19 3.83
CA MET A 52 -3.99 -9.61 4.20
C MET A 52 -4.62 -10.33 5.38
N ASN A 53 -4.63 -11.67 5.36
CA ASN A 53 -5.17 -12.45 6.47
C ASN A 53 -4.38 -12.21 7.77
N THR A 54 -3.07 -12.14 7.70
CA THR A 54 -2.20 -11.84 8.86
C THR A 54 -2.47 -10.44 9.43
N ILE A 55 -2.53 -9.42 8.59
CA ILE A 55 -2.72 -8.02 9.03
C ILE A 55 -4.10 -7.84 9.68
N PHE A 56 -5.15 -8.38 9.06
CA PHE A 56 -6.53 -8.23 9.53
C PHE A 56 -6.96 -9.30 10.54
N ASP A 57 -6.10 -10.29 10.83
CA ASP A 57 -6.39 -11.41 11.74
C ASP A 57 -7.67 -12.16 11.34
N THR A 58 -7.68 -12.66 10.11
CA THR A 58 -8.88 -13.25 9.50
C THR A 58 -8.50 -14.27 8.44
N ASN A 59 -9.45 -15.09 8.02
CA ASN A 59 -9.32 -15.97 6.86
C ASN A 59 -10.13 -15.50 5.65
N LYS A 60 -10.70 -14.29 5.72
CA LYS A 60 -11.56 -13.70 4.70
C LYS A 60 -10.92 -13.66 3.32
N PHE A 61 -9.64 -13.37 3.25
CA PHE A 61 -8.91 -13.17 1.99
C PHE A 61 -8.36 -14.47 1.38
N THR A 62 -8.49 -15.62 2.07
CA THR A 62 -7.99 -16.90 1.55
C THR A 62 -8.50 -17.23 0.13
N PRO A 63 -9.80 -17.08 -0.18
CA PRO A 63 -10.32 -17.35 -1.51
C PRO A 63 -10.19 -16.16 -2.48
N MET A 64 -9.50 -15.09 -2.09
CA MET A 64 -9.40 -13.89 -2.92
C MET A 64 -8.63 -14.18 -4.20
N ILE A 65 -9.21 -13.80 -5.33
CA ILE A 65 -8.65 -13.97 -6.67
C ILE A 65 -8.35 -12.63 -7.32
N ARG A 66 -7.43 -12.65 -8.26
CA ARG A 66 -7.20 -11.54 -9.17
C ARG A 66 -8.14 -11.68 -10.37
N ILE A 67 -8.84 -10.62 -10.71
CA ILE A 67 -9.69 -10.55 -11.89
C ILE A 67 -9.13 -9.53 -12.87
N THR A 68 -9.10 -9.89 -14.16
CA THR A 68 -8.74 -8.94 -15.21
C THR A 68 -10.01 -8.21 -15.63
N THR A 69 -10.00 -6.90 -15.49
CA THR A 69 -11.06 -6.04 -16.00
C THR A 69 -10.76 -5.71 -17.45
N GLY A 70 -11.70 -6.00 -18.34
CA GLY A 70 -11.55 -5.61 -19.73
C GLY A 70 -11.57 -4.10 -19.88
N ASP A 71 -10.77 -3.56 -20.81
CA ASP A 71 -10.84 -2.16 -21.20
C ASP A 71 -12.26 -1.77 -21.57
N LEU A 72 -12.97 -1.10 -20.68
CA LEU A 72 -14.26 -0.49 -20.97
C LEU A 72 -14.11 0.85 -21.72
N ARG A 73 -12.87 1.28 -21.99
CA ARG A 73 -12.61 2.51 -22.76
C ARG A 73 -11.54 2.30 -23.82
N ARG A 74 -11.93 1.79 -24.98
CA ARG A 74 -11.28 2.16 -26.23
C ARG A 74 -11.67 3.59 -26.60
N GLY A 75 -11.21 4.58 -25.83
CA GLY A 75 -11.23 5.99 -26.19
C GLY A 75 -9.81 6.40 -26.52
N ARG A 76 -9.56 6.82 -27.76
CA ARG A 76 -8.35 7.53 -28.17
C ARG A 76 -8.16 8.75 -27.26
N GLY A 77 -7.19 8.73 -26.37
CA GLY A 77 -6.83 9.88 -25.56
C GLY A 77 -5.68 9.53 -24.63
N ASN A 78 -4.63 10.29 -24.71
CA ASN A 78 -3.39 10.31 -23.93
C ASN A 78 -3.27 9.33 -22.76
N VAL A 79 -2.34 8.42 -22.91
CA VAL A 79 -1.89 7.46 -21.89
C VAL A 79 -1.19 8.23 -20.77
N GLY A 80 -1.98 8.76 -19.83
CA GLY A 80 -1.47 9.34 -18.59
C GLY A 80 -1.22 8.24 -17.55
N GLU A 81 -0.41 8.51 -16.57
CA GLU A 81 0.17 7.66 -15.51
C GLU A 81 -0.79 6.72 -14.75
N ASN A 82 -2.07 6.66 -15.08
CA ASN A 82 -3.10 5.87 -14.39
C ASN A 82 -3.34 4.46 -14.94
N GLN A 83 -2.52 3.98 -15.89
CA GLN A 83 -2.65 2.60 -16.42
C GLN A 83 -2.07 1.50 -15.50
N ARG A 84 -1.95 1.73 -14.20
CA ARG A 84 -1.21 0.80 -13.33
C ARG A 84 -1.90 -0.50 -12.98
N ARG A 85 -3.22 -0.65 -13.19
CA ARG A 85 -3.89 -1.94 -12.92
C ARG A 85 -5.05 -2.21 -13.87
N ASN A 86 -4.86 -3.15 -14.77
CA ASN A 86 -5.98 -3.82 -15.46
C ASN A 86 -6.53 -4.99 -14.63
N THR A 87 -6.16 -5.09 -13.37
CA THR A 87 -6.53 -6.19 -12.48
C THR A 87 -7.08 -5.66 -11.18
N ALA A 88 -8.20 -6.22 -10.75
CA ALA A 88 -8.81 -5.96 -9.45
C ALA A 88 -8.78 -7.23 -8.60
N TYR A 89 -9.07 -7.09 -7.32
CA TYR A 89 -9.22 -8.20 -6.40
C TYR A 89 -10.70 -8.46 -6.11
N ALA A 90 -11.07 -9.74 -6.01
CA ALA A 90 -12.43 -10.13 -5.69
C ALA A 90 -12.44 -11.43 -4.88
N ILE A 91 -13.41 -11.55 -3.99
CA ILE A 91 -13.66 -12.77 -3.21
C ILE A 91 -14.90 -13.45 -3.79
N PRO A 92 -14.80 -14.69 -4.29
CA PRO A 92 -15.94 -15.44 -4.78
C PRO A 92 -16.93 -15.73 -3.65
N LEU A 93 -18.22 -15.48 -3.87
CA LEU A 93 -19.31 -15.78 -2.93
C LEU A 93 -20.17 -16.97 -3.38
N GLY A 94 -19.82 -17.63 -4.48
CA GLY A 94 -20.65 -18.64 -5.13
C GLY A 94 -21.72 -18.03 -6.04
N ASN A 95 -22.36 -18.88 -6.87
CA ASN A 95 -23.43 -18.48 -7.80
C ASN A 95 -23.06 -17.26 -8.68
N ASN A 96 -21.83 -17.21 -9.16
CA ASN A 96 -21.32 -16.14 -10.00
C ASN A 96 -21.34 -14.73 -9.35
N ARG A 97 -21.39 -14.67 -8.00
CA ARG A 97 -21.34 -13.42 -7.22
C ARG A 97 -19.95 -13.23 -6.63
N TYR A 98 -19.54 -11.99 -6.55
CA TYR A 98 -18.23 -11.60 -6.05
C TYR A 98 -18.34 -10.44 -5.07
N TYR A 99 -17.56 -10.50 -3.99
CA TYR A 99 -17.26 -9.36 -3.15
C TYR A 99 -16.02 -8.69 -3.74
N THR A 100 -16.20 -7.52 -4.36
CA THR A 100 -15.18 -6.84 -5.17
C THR A 100 -14.55 -5.69 -4.40
N GLU A 101 -13.54 -5.06 -4.99
CA GLU A 101 -12.92 -3.84 -4.43
C GLU A 101 -13.94 -2.73 -4.11
N GLN A 102 -15.08 -2.67 -4.77
CA GLN A 102 -16.16 -1.73 -4.43
C GLN A 102 -16.77 -1.98 -3.05
N ASN A 103 -16.76 -3.22 -2.61
CA ASN A 103 -17.31 -3.65 -1.33
C ASN A 103 -16.26 -3.67 -0.21
N PHE A 104 -14.99 -3.63 -0.56
CA PHE A 104 -13.90 -3.61 0.42
C PHE A 104 -13.92 -2.32 1.23
N SER A 105 -13.61 -2.43 2.51
CA SER A 105 -13.39 -1.25 3.35
C SER A 105 -12.21 -0.42 2.83
N PHE A 106 -12.16 0.84 3.23
CA PHE A 106 -11.04 1.72 2.87
C PHE A 106 -9.69 1.11 3.30
N GLY A 107 -9.60 0.58 4.52
CA GLY A 107 -8.38 -0.05 5.02
C GLY A 107 -7.97 -1.28 4.21
N GLU A 108 -8.93 -2.11 3.77
CA GLU A 108 -8.65 -3.27 2.92
C GLU A 108 -8.07 -2.85 1.56
N ILE A 109 -8.63 -1.82 0.94
CA ILE A 109 -8.13 -1.29 -0.34
C ILE A 109 -6.72 -0.71 -0.19
N VAL A 110 -6.49 0.09 0.84
CA VAL A 110 -5.16 0.67 1.12
C VAL A 110 -4.13 -0.44 1.32
N MET A 111 -4.46 -1.48 2.08
CA MET A 111 -3.54 -2.60 2.32
C MET A 111 -3.25 -3.43 1.08
N ILE A 112 -4.24 -3.74 0.27
CA ILE A 112 -4.03 -4.43 -1.01
C ILE A 112 -3.07 -3.63 -1.90
N ASN A 113 -3.26 -2.32 -1.99
CA ASN A 113 -2.41 -1.44 -2.79
C ASN A 113 -0.98 -1.38 -2.25
N LEU A 114 -0.83 -1.19 -0.94
CA LEU A 114 0.46 -1.18 -0.26
C LEU A 114 1.23 -2.49 -0.52
N LEU A 115 0.60 -3.63 -0.27
CA LEU A 115 1.22 -4.94 -0.46
C LEU A 115 1.58 -5.18 -1.93
N TYR A 116 0.74 -4.75 -2.86
CA TYR A 116 1.04 -4.86 -4.29
C TYR A 116 2.26 -4.04 -4.70
N ASP A 117 2.38 -2.81 -4.21
CA ASP A 117 3.51 -1.94 -4.51
C ASP A 117 4.81 -2.49 -3.88
N ILE A 118 4.77 -2.95 -2.62
CA ILE A 118 5.91 -3.61 -1.96
C ILE A 118 6.30 -4.91 -2.67
N LYS A 119 5.34 -5.72 -3.11
CA LYS A 119 5.61 -6.95 -3.87
C LYS A 119 6.41 -6.68 -5.13
N LYS A 120 6.11 -5.58 -5.81
CA LYS A 120 6.78 -5.16 -7.05
C LYS A 120 8.09 -4.43 -6.84
N ALA A 121 8.32 -3.89 -5.66
CA ALA A 121 9.54 -3.16 -5.34
C ALA A 121 10.78 -3.99 -5.63
N ILE A 122 11.78 -3.36 -6.21
CA ILE A 122 13.11 -3.94 -6.41
C ILE A 122 13.78 -4.13 -5.04
N ASN A 123 14.53 -5.20 -4.86
CA ASN A 123 15.27 -5.43 -3.61
C ASN A 123 16.24 -4.26 -3.36
N GLY A 124 16.31 -3.82 -2.11
CA GLY A 124 17.12 -2.66 -1.71
C GLY A 124 16.44 -1.30 -1.91
N SER A 125 15.19 -1.25 -2.35
CA SER A 125 14.46 0.01 -2.56
C SER A 125 14.15 0.76 -1.27
N LEU A 126 13.97 2.08 -1.40
CA LEU A 126 13.41 2.94 -0.36
C LEU A 126 11.89 3.07 -0.55
N ILE A 127 11.15 2.75 0.51
CA ILE A 127 9.69 2.87 0.57
C ILE A 127 9.34 4.00 1.53
N LEU A 128 8.58 4.97 1.06
CA LEU A 128 8.05 6.07 1.84
C LEU A 128 6.54 5.88 2.01
N ILE A 129 6.05 5.78 3.25
CA ILE A 129 4.64 5.58 3.56
C ILE A 129 4.14 6.75 4.40
N ASP A 130 3.12 7.42 3.92
CA ASP A 130 2.53 8.56 4.60
C ASP A 130 1.21 8.17 5.26
N GLU A 131 1.06 8.52 6.55
CA GLU A 131 -0.14 8.29 7.37
C GLU A 131 -0.64 6.84 7.33
N LEU A 132 0.23 5.90 7.68
CA LEU A 132 -0.03 4.46 7.62
C LEU A 132 -1.27 4.02 8.42
N GLU A 133 -1.57 4.75 9.49
CA GLU A 133 -2.69 4.44 10.40
C GLU A 133 -4.08 4.73 9.83
N LEU A 134 -4.18 5.54 8.80
CA LEU A 134 -5.48 5.90 8.22
C LEU A 134 -6.25 4.63 7.81
N ALA A 135 -7.44 4.48 8.36
CA ALA A 135 -8.35 3.38 8.09
C ALA A 135 -8.00 1.99 8.68
N LEU A 136 -7.05 1.91 9.60
CA LEU A 136 -6.73 0.66 10.30
C LEU A 136 -7.02 0.73 11.80
N HIS A 137 -7.61 -0.35 12.32
CA HIS A 137 -7.73 -0.53 13.77
C HIS A 137 -6.31 -0.67 14.41
N PRO A 138 -6.07 -0.15 15.62
CA PRO A 138 -4.77 -0.20 16.29
C PRO A 138 -4.08 -1.58 16.27
N SER A 139 -4.82 -2.65 16.51
CA SER A 139 -4.28 -4.02 16.45
C SER A 139 -3.78 -4.41 15.04
N ALA A 140 -4.47 -3.97 13.99
CA ALA A 140 -4.04 -4.20 12.61
C ALA A 140 -2.81 -3.35 12.26
N GLN A 141 -2.69 -2.15 12.81
CA GLN A 141 -1.50 -1.29 12.66
C GLN A 141 -0.24 -2.01 13.19
N ILE A 142 -0.32 -2.61 14.38
CA ILE A 142 0.80 -3.35 14.97
C ILE A 142 1.19 -4.55 14.12
N ARG A 143 0.20 -5.34 13.66
CA ARG A 143 0.47 -6.49 12.78
C ARG A 143 1.06 -6.05 11.44
N LEU A 144 0.60 -4.92 10.90
CA LEU A 144 1.17 -4.35 9.67
C LEU A 144 2.63 -3.96 9.87
N ILE A 145 2.99 -3.27 10.95
CA ILE A 145 4.39 -2.91 11.24
C ILE A 145 5.26 -4.16 11.33
N SER A 146 4.80 -5.22 12.02
CA SER A 146 5.52 -6.50 12.06
C SER A 146 5.72 -7.08 10.66
N CYS A 147 4.67 -7.11 9.86
CA CYS A 147 4.73 -7.58 8.47
C CYS A 147 5.72 -6.76 7.61
N LEU A 148 5.71 -5.43 7.75
CA LEU A 148 6.63 -4.55 7.03
C LEU A 148 8.09 -4.77 7.43
N LYS A 149 8.36 -5.03 8.71
CA LYS A 149 9.71 -5.38 9.19
C LYS A 149 10.22 -6.69 8.57
N ASP A 150 9.36 -7.69 8.47
CA ASP A 150 9.73 -8.96 7.85
C ASP A 150 10.00 -8.78 6.35
N LEU A 151 9.16 -8.03 5.64
CA LEU A 151 9.36 -7.70 4.23
C LEU A 151 10.62 -6.84 4.00
N ALA A 152 10.91 -5.92 4.91
CA ALA A 152 12.14 -5.13 4.85
C ALA A 152 13.39 -6.01 4.95
N ARG A 153 13.38 -6.99 5.87
CA ARG A 153 14.49 -7.95 5.99
C ARG A 153 14.59 -8.87 4.77
N GLU A 154 13.45 -9.40 4.30
CA GLU A 154 13.39 -10.33 3.17
C GLU A 154 13.94 -9.71 1.88
N LYS A 155 13.56 -8.46 1.60
CA LYS A 155 13.89 -7.76 0.35
C LYS A 155 15.01 -6.72 0.49
N GLY A 156 15.57 -6.55 1.69
CA GLY A 156 16.58 -5.51 1.97
C GLY A 156 16.04 -4.10 1.83
N LEU A 157 14.74 -3.87 2.07
CA LEU A 157 14.11 -2.56 1.91
C LEU A 157 14.45 -1.63 3.08
N THR A 158 14.56 -0.34 2.78
CA THR A 158 14.46 0.72 3.78
C THR A 158 13.04 1.27 3.76
N ILE A 159 12.35 1.26 4.90
CA ILE A 159 10.97 1.75 4.98
C ILE A 159 10.92 2.93 5.96
N LEU A 160 10.49 4.08 5.47
CA LEU A 160 10.21 5.28 6.28
C LEU A 160 8.70 5.50 6.33
N ILE A 161 8.18 5.67 7.54
CA ILE A 161 6.75 5.81 7.79
C ILE A 161 6.51 7.10 8.55
N SER A 162 5.64 7.97 8.04
CA SER A 162 5.05 9.03 8.84
C SER A 162 3.80 8.52 9.54
N THR A 163 3.59 8.88 10.80
CA THR A 163 2.43 8.44 11.56
C THR A 163 2.11 9.36 12.71
N HIS A 164 0.81 9.51 13.01
CA HIS A 164 0.30 10.12 14.24
C HIS A 164 -0.25 9.06 15.23
N SER A 165 -0.11 7.77 14.91
CA SER A 165 -0.64 6.68 15.75
C SER A 165 0.19 6.46 17.01
N SER A 166 -0.41 6.70 18.15
CA SER A 166 0.20 6.37 19.45
C SER A 166 0.46 4.88 19.62
N SER A 167 -0.30 4.02 18.94
CA SER A 167 -0.11 2.56 18.97
C SER A 167 1.19 2.17 18.26
N ILE A 168 1.46 2.74 17.09
CA ILE A 168 2.69 2.51 16.34
C ILE A 168 3.89 3.08 17.12
N ILE A 169 3.78 4.34 17.58
CA ILE A 169 4.87 5.03 18.31
C ILE A 169 5.28 4.24 19.56
N LYS A 170 4.32 3.71 20.34
CA LYS A 170 4.60 2.92 21.54
C LYS A 170 5.19 1.54 21.24
N ALA A 171 4.89 0.98 20.06
CA ALA A 171 5.39 -0.35 19.67
C ALA A 171 6.81 -0.30 19.08
N GLU A 172 7.30 0.89 18.71
CA GLU A 172 8.57 1.05 18.02
C GLU A 172 9.64 1.66 18.90
N LYS A 173 10.88 1.15 18.73
CA LYS A 173 12.06 1.65 19.45
C LYS A 173 12.79 2.78 18.72
N GLN A 174 12.66 2.82 17.39
CA GLN A 174 13.32 3.82 16.55
C GLN A 174 12.26 4.79 16.03
N VAL A 175 12.02 5.84 16.82
CA VAL A 175 11.05 6.89 16.47
C VAL A 175 11.76 8.22 16.39
N ILE A 176 11.48 8.98 15.35
CA ILE A 176 11.96 10.34 15.15
C ILE A 176 10.74 11.26 15.28
N PHE A 177 10.79 12.18 16.25
CA PHE A 177 9.76 13.20 16.39
C PHE A 177 10.16 14.46 15.64
N LEU A 178 9.21 14.99 14.88
CA LEU A 178 9.34 16.28 14.20
C LEU A 178 8.45 17.30 14.90
N GLU A 179 9.05 18.32 15.48
CA GLU A 179 8.32 19.37 16.19
C GLU A 179 8.54 20.72 15.50
N GLN A 180 7.46 21.46 15.31
CA GLN A 180 7.55 22.81 14.78
C GLN A 180 7.98 23.78 15.88
N GLY A 181 9.17 24.32 15.76
CA GLY A 181 9.69 25.35 16.66
C GLY A 181 9.10 26.75 16.38
N SER A 182 9.31 27.69 17.31
CA SER A 182 8.77 29.06 17.29
C SER A 182 9.23 29.92 16.08
N ASN A 183 10.26 29.50 15.35
CA ASN A 183 10.86 30.24 14.23
C ASN A 183 10.63 29.54 12.88
N ASN A 184 9.54 28.80 12.67
CA ASN A 184 9.32 27.97 11.50
C ASN A 184 10.43 26.94 11.22
N LYS A 185 11.27 26.63 12.20
CA LYS A 185 12.27 25.57 12.13
C LYS A 185 11.66 24.28 12.63
N ILE A 186 12.05 23.18 12.01
CA ILE A 186 11.66 21.86 12.47
C ILE A 186 12.77 21.33 13.38
N ASN A 187 12.39 21.00 14.61
CA ASN A 187 13.27 20.30 15.55
C ASN A 187 13.12 18.80 15.31
N VAL A 188 14.24 18.10 15.28
CA VAL A 188 14.30 16.65 15.13
C VAL A 188 14.71 16.04 16.47
N ILE A 189 13.85 15.23 17.06
CA ILE A 189 14.06 14.60 18.36
C ILE A 189 14.08 13.09 18.17
N TYR A 190 15.17 12.45 18.56
CA TYR A 190 15.30 11.01 18.52
C TYR A 190 14.82 10.42 19.86
N ALA A 191 13.87 9.48 19.83
CA ALA A 191 13.56 8.68 21.01
C ALA A 191 14.71 7.66 21.23
N CYS A 192 15.26 7.65 22.42
CA CYS A 192 16.26 6.69 22.89
C CYS A 192 15.57 5.52 23.59
#